data_94ade94771ed2fc31486e0a1b952a569
#
_entry.id   94ade94771ed2fc31486e0a1b952a569
#
_cell.length_a   1.000
_cell.length_b   1.000
_cell.length_c   1.000
_cell.angle_alpha   90.00
_cell.angle_beta   90.00
_cell.angle_gamma   90.00
#
_symmetry.space_group_name_H-M   'P 1'
#
loop_
_entity.id
_entity.type
_entity.pdbx_description
1 polymer ?
#
loop_
_entity_poly.entity_id
_entity_poly.type
_entity_poly.pdbx_seq_one_letter_code
_entity_poly.pdbx_strand_id
1 'polypeptide(L)'
;MGLIIIGVMLVICIFVAILVIVLKLSKEDIKLQVAATCEGKNELEQAIIKIYFTFSIGKLASRKKEIIGSVDWSEGWMPVSYNLKEQGVYEEERLLVLKDEDTYATFEFDATNAVDAQGQGEGYVVLVLENPTNDTSFRAGIVLAVTANMVTYQLSDSTSWNNEFVVNH
;
A
#
# COMPACT_ATOMS: atom_id res chain seq x y z
N MET A 1 -3.89 -11.27 -53.50
CA MET A 1 -3.32 -10.30 -52.53
C MET A 1 -4.31 -9.91 -51.44
N GLY A 2 -5.56 -9.49 -51.75
CA GLY A 2 -6.56 -9.08 -50.74
C GLY A 2 -6.85 -10.11 -49.66
N LEU A 3 -6.95 -11.38 -49.96
CA LEU A 3 -7.26 -12.47 -49.01
C LEU A 3 -6.17 -12.65 -47.94
N ILE A 4 -4.89 -12.46 -48.33
CA ILE A 4 -3.74 -12.55 -47.42
C ILE A 4 -3.76 -11.38 -46.42
N ILE A 5 -4.10 -10.16 -46.91
CA ILE A 5 -4.17 -8.97 -46.07
C ILE A 5 -5.29 -9.12 -45.02
N ILE A 6 -6.48 -9.62 -45.41
CA ILE A 6 -7.58 -9.89 -44.52
C ILE A 6 -7.21 -10.93 -43.46
N GLY A 7 -6.51 -11.99 -43.82
CA GLY A 7 -6.04 -12.99 -42.88
C GLY A 7 -5.07 -12.45 -41.85
N VAL A 8 -4.10 -11.64 -42.26
CA VAL A 8 -3.13 -10.99 -41.36
C VAL A 8 -3.83 -10.03 -40.37
N MET A 9 -4.77 -9.20 -40.87
CA MET A 9 -5.52 -8.29 -40.01
C MET A 9 -6.35 -9.03 -38.97
N LEU A 10 -6.96 -10.14 -39.34
CA LEU A 10 -7.75 -10.96 -38.43
C LEU A 10 -6.88 -11.57 -37.32
N VAL A 11 -5.70 -12.07 -37.63
CA VAL A 11 -4.74 -12.59 -36.66
C VAL A 11 -4.28 -11.49 -35.69
N ILE A 12 -3.99 -10.29 -36.19
CA ILE A 12 -3.60 -9.14 -35.36
C ILE A 12 -4.75 -8.75 -34.41
N CYS A 13 -5.99 -8.68 -34.91
CA CYS A 13 -7.16 -8.37 -34.08
C CYS A 13 -7.38 -9.41 -32.96
N ILE A 14 -7.23 -10.72 -33.27
CA ILE A 14 -7.34 -11.78 -32.28
C ILE A 14 -6.22 -11.64 -31.23
N PHE A 15 -4.99 -11.39 -31.66
CA PHE A 15 -3.86 -11.22 -30.73
C PHE A 15 -4.05 -10.01 -29.81
N VAL A 16 -4.50 -8.88 -30.33
CA VAL A 16 -4.82 -7.68 -29.54
C VAL A 16 -5.97 -7.95 -28.56
N ALA A 17 -7.01 -8.66 -29.01
CA ALA A 17 -8.13 -9.01 -28.13
C ALA A 17 -7.69 -9.93 -26.97
N ILE A 18 -6.86 -10.94 -27.25
CA ILE A 18 -6.29 -11.80 -26.22
C ILE A 18 -5.41 -10.99 -25.26
N LEU A 19 -4.57 -10.10 -25.76
CA LEU A 19 -3.70 -9.25 -24.96
C LEU A 19 -4.53 -8.36 -24.02
N VAL A 20 -5.60 -7.73 -24.52
CA VAL A 20 -6.52 -6.89 -23.73
C VAL A 20 -7.21 -7.72 -22.65
N ILE A 21 -7.70 -8.93 -22.97
CA ILE A 21 -8.33 -9.83 -22.00
C ILE A 21 -7.34 -10.24 -20.90
N VAL A 22 -6.11 -10.63 -21.28
CA VAL A 22 -5.07 -11.03 -20.33
C VAL A 22 -4.67 -9.86 -19.42
N LEU A 23 -4.55 -8.65 -19.97
CA LEU A 23 -4.24 -7.44 -19.19
C LEU A 23 -5.39 -7.07 -18.25
N LYS A 24 -6.64 -7.23 -18.68
CA LYS A 24 -7.83 -6.93 -17.87
C LYS A 24 -7.99 -7.92 -16.72
N LEU A 25 -7.81 -9.22 -16.99
CA LEU A 25 -7.84 -10.27 -15.97
C LEU A 25 -6.72 -10.12 -14.93
N SER A 26 -5.56 -9.59 -15.31
CA SER A 26 -4.47 -9.35 -14.35
C SER A 26 -4.72 -8.13 -13.46
N LYS A 27 -5.52 -7.15 -13.91
CA LYS A 27 -5.87 -5.96 -13.11
C LYS A 27 -6.93 -6.22 -12.04
N GLU A 28 -7.83 -7.18 -12.26
CA GLU A 28 -8.93 -7.48 -11.31
C GLU A 28 -8.43 -8.16 -10.03
N ASP A 29 -7.27 -8.83 -10.10
CA ASP A 29 -6.67 -9.53 -8.94
C ASP A 29 -5.71 -8.64 -8.12
N ILE A 30 -5.44 -7.41 -8.58
CA ILE A 30 -4.49 -6.50 -7.95
C ILE A 30 -5.26 -5.41 -7.20
N LYS A 31 -5.14 -5.37 -5.88
CA LYS A 31 -5.87 -4.45 -4.99
C LYS A 31 -4.99 -3.99 -3.85
N LEU A 32 -5.22 -2.76 -3.40
CA LEU A 32 -4.73 -2.22 -2.14
C LEU A 32 -5.91 -1.60 -1.41
N GLN A 33 -6.01 -1.82 -0.12
CA GLN A 33 -6.99 -1.21 0.76
C GLN A 33 -6.29 -0.66 1.99
N VAL A 34 -6.61 0.58 2.34
CA VAL A 34 -6.04 1.30 3.48
C VAL A 34 -7.16 1.71 4.41
N ALA A 35 -6.97 1.45 5.69
CA ALA A 35 -7.88 1.89 6.75
C ALA A 35 -7.07 2.40 7.94
N ALA A 36 -7.57 3.43 8.60
CA ALA A 36 -6.91 3.96 9.78
C ALA A 36 -7.81 3.82 11.01
N THR A 37 -7.20 3.49 12.14
CA THR A 37 -7.87 3.34 13.43
C THR A 37 -7.16 4.19 14.46
N CYS A 38 -7.94 4.99 15.22
CA CYS A 38 -7.42 5.69 16.38
C CYS A 38 -7.35 4.71 17.56
N GLU A 39 -6.14 4.50 18.08
CA GLU A 39 -5.90 3.59 19.23
C GLU A 39 -6.05 4.33 20.57
N GLY A 40 -6.32 5.66 20.54
CA GLY A 40 -6.42 6.48 21.73
C GLY A 40 -5.19 7.35 21.98
N LYS A 41 -4.87 7.59 23.25
CA LYS A 41 -3.67 8.34 23.66
C LYS A 41 -2.72 7.45 24.44
N ASN A 42 -1.42 7.72 24.29
CA ASN A 42 -0.39 7.09 25.12
C ASN A 42 -0.22 7.81 26.47
N GLU A 43 0.72 7.34 27.28
CA GLU A 43 1.07 7.94 28.60
C GLU A 43 1.58 9.39 28.49
N LEU A 44 2.02 9.81 27.32
CA LEU A 44 2.50 11.18 27.03
C LEU A 44 1.38 12.08 26.45
N GLU A 45 0.11 11.66 26.53
CA GLU A 45 -1.04 12.37 25.95
C GLU A 45 -1.00 12.54 24.41
N GLN A 46 -0.10 11.86 23.73
CA GLN A 46 -0.02 11.86 22.28
C GLN A 46 -1.10 10.96 21.68
N ALA A 47 -1.79 11.42 20.66
CA ALA A 47 -2.75 10.58 19.94
C ALA A 47 -2.02 9.54 19.09
N ILE A 48 -2.48 8.29 19.14
CA ILE A 48 -1.94 7.17 18.36
C ILE A 48 -2.91 6.77 17.29
N ILE A 49 -2.40 6.64 16.07
CA ILE A 49 -3.13 6.10 14.93
C ILE A 49 -2.37 4.93 14.33
N LYS A 50 -3.11 3.86 14.02
CA LYS A 50 -2.63 2.78 13.17
C LYS A 50 -3.26 2.86 11.80
N ILE A 51 -2.43 2.88 10.78
CA ILE A 51 -2.84 2.76 9.38
C ILE A 51 -2.63 1.31 8.98
N TYR A 52 -3.73 0.57 8.85
CA TYR A 52 -3.71 -0.80 8.35
C TYR A 52 -3.81 -0.79 6.83
N PHE A 53 -3.08 -1.68 6.20
CA PHE A 53 -3.22 -1.91 4.78
C PHE A 53 -3.20 -3.41 4.46
N THR A 54 -4.04 -3.76 3.50
CA THR A 54 -4.07 -5.10 2.92
C THR A 54 -3.91 -4.97 1.41
N PHE A 55 -3.19 -5.89 0.81
CA PHE A 55 -3.00 -5.87 -0.62
C PHE A 55 -3.03 -7.26 -1.23
N SER A 56 -3.42 -7.31 -2.50
CA SER A 56 -3.37 -8.51 -3.32
C SER A 56 -2.62 -8.21 -4.60
N ILE A 57 -1.69 -9.08 -4.95
CA ILE A 57 -0.96 -9.03 -6.22
C ILE A 57 -1.28 -10.23 -7.12
N GLY A 58 -2.18 -11.11 -6.67
CA GLY A 58 -2.66 -12.24 -7.44
C GLY A 58 -1.54 -13.06 -8.08
N LYS A 59 -1.66 -13.31 -9.37
CA LYS A 59 -0.68 -14.10 -10.15
C LYS A 59 0.71 -13.49 -10.25
N LEU A 60 0.90 -12.21 -9.89
CA LEU A 60 2.23 -11.60 -9.86
C LEU A 60 3.10 -12.16 -8.73
N ALA A 61 2.49 -12.77 -7.69
CA ALA A 61 3.21 -13.33 -6.55
C ALA A 61 4.33 -14.30 -6.96
N SER A 62 4.06 -15.16 -7.95
CA SER A 62 5.05 -16.12 -8.46
C SER A 62 6.16 -15.51 -9.32
N ARG A 63 6.01 -14.24 -9.73
CA ARG A 63 6.92 -13.53 -10.64
C ARG A 63 7.51 -12.28 -10.02
N LYS A 64 7.10 -11.95 -8.78
CA LYS A 64 7.59 -10.77 -8.07
C LYS A 64 9.10 -10.88 -7.86
N LYS A 65 9.77 -9.75 -8.00
CA LYS A 65 11.17 -9.58 -7.60
C LYS A 65 11.27 -8.76 -6.33
N GLU A 66 10.45 -7.73 -6.24
CA GLU A 66 10.50 -6.74 -5.18
C GLU A 66 9.14 -6.09 -5.00
N ILE A 67 8.82 -5.71 -3.78
CA ILE A 67 7.66 -4.88 -3.42
C ILE A 67 8.14 -3.79 -2.48
N ILE A 68 8.18 -2.56 -2.98
CA ILE A 68 8.51 -1.40 -2.16
C ILE A 68 7.23 -0.65 -1.82
N GLY A 69 7.01 -0.47 -0.53
CA GLY A 69 5.94 0.36 -0.01
C GLY A 69 6.44 1.76 0.31
N SER A 70 5.59 2.76 0.09
CA SER A 70 5.80 4.14 0.53
C SER A 70 4.55 4.61 1.25
N VAL A 71 4.72 5.30 2.38
CA VAL A 71 3.65 5.90 3.17
C VAL A 71 3.82 7.40 3.16
N ASP A 72 2.75 8.13 2.89
CA ASP A 72 2.63 9.57 3.08
C ASP A 72 1.56 9.89 4.14
N TRP A 73 1.72 11.00 4.85
CA TRP A 73 0.80 11.41 5.92
C TRP A 73 0.69 12.93 6.04
N SER A 74 -0.34 13.39 6.76
CA SER A 74 -0.56 14.81 7.03
C SER A 74 0.52 15.40 7.91
N GLU A 75 0.78 16.68 7.72
CA GLU A 75 1.69 17.48 8.55
C GLU A 75 1.30 17.40 10.06
N GLY A 76 2.31 17.41 10.91
CA GLY A 76 2.15 17.34 12.37
C GLY A 76 2.12 15.92 12.95
N TRP A 77 1.91 14.90 12.14
CA TRP A 77 2.01 13.50 12.55
C TRP A 77 3.42 12.96 12.37
N MET A 78 3.83 12.07 13.27
CA MET A 78 5.15 11.45 13.24
C MET A 78 5.02 9.92 13.18
N PRO A 79 5.58 9.25 12.19
CA PRO A 79 5.64 7.80 12.16
C PRO A 79 6.65 7.31 13.19
N VAL A 80 6.26 6.32 13.98
CA VAL A 80 7.12 5.76 15.04
C VAL A 80 7.51 4.32 14.79
N SER A 81 6.64 3.53 14.17
CA SER A 81 6.91 2.13 13.85
C SER A 81 6.06 1.63 12.69
N TYR A 82 6.46 0.49 12.16
CA TYR A 82 5.64 -0.28 11.22
C TYR A 82 5.83 -1.77 11.45
N ASN A 83 4.85 -2.54 10.99
CA ASN A 83 4.94 -4.00 11.01
C ASN A 83 4.31 -4.59 9.75
N LEU A 84 4.91 -5.67 9.28
CA LEU A 84 4.46 -6.43 8.13
C LEU A 84 4.21 -7.87 8.56
N LYS A 85 3.12 -8.46 8.07
CA LYS A 85 2.83 -9.86 8.33
C LYS A 85 3.64 -10.72 7.38
N GLU A 86 4.72 -11.30 7.87
CA GLU A 86 5.57 -12.21 7.13
C GLU A 86 5.24 -13.66 7.49
N GLN A 87 5.05 -14.52 6.50
CA GLN A 87 4.68 -15.94 6.68
C GLN A 87 3.42 -16.15 7.56
N GLY A 88 2.46 -15.21 7.53
CA GLY A 88 1.23 -15.31 8.29
C GLY A 88 1.32 -14.86 9.75
N VAL A 89 2.47 -14.32 10.18
CA VAL A 89 2.70 -13.85 11.55
C VAL A 89 3.20 -12.41 11.53
N TYR A 90 2.72 -11.58 12.46
CA TYR A 90 3.35 -10.31 12.76
C TYR A 90 4.58 -10.55 13.63
N GLU A 91 5.73 -10.12 13.13
CA GLU A 91 6.97 -10.12 13.91
C GLU A 91 7.02 -8.92 14.86
N GLU A 92 8.19 -8.67 15.44
CA GLU A 92 8.45 -7.53 16.30
C GLU A 92 8.31 -6.21 15.51
N GLU A 93 7.70 -5.19 16.12
CA GLU A 93 7.54 -3.87 15.49
C GLU A 93 8.89 -3.27 15.12
N ARG A 94 8.99 -2.80 13.89
CA ARG A 94 10.19 -2.13 13.39
C ARG A 94 10.10 -0.64 13.70
N LEU A 95 10.94 -0.18 14.62
CA LEU A 95 11.00 1.23 14.98
C LEU A 95 11.57 2.06 13.82
N LEU A 96 10.95 3.19 13.58
CA LEU A 96 11.41 4.15 12.58
C LEU A 96 12.29 5.20 13.26
N VAL A 97 13.54 5.31 12.82
CA VAL A 97 14.44 6.36 13.22
C VAL A 97 14.46 7.37 12.08
N LEU A 98 13.67 8.42 12.22
CA LEU A 98 13.74 9.56 11.30
C LEU A 98 15.04 10.31 11.53
N LYS A 99 15.78 10.56 10.47
CA LYS A 99 16.95 11.44 10.54
C LYS A 99 16.48 12.90 10.52
N ASP A 100 17.17 13.78 11.22
CA ASP A 100 16.84 15.22 11.31
C ASP A 100 16.71 15.94 9.95
N GLU A 101 17.22 15.34 8.88
CA GLU A 101 17.13 15.84 7.50
C GLU A 101 15.87 15.37 6.76
N ASP A 102 15.11 14.40 7.29
CA ASP A 102 13.92 13.85 6.66
C ASP A 102 12.69 14.75 6.95
N THR A 103 12.70 15.95 6.38
CA THR A 103 11.55 16.87 6.41
C THR A 103 10.40 16.43 5.47
N TYR A 104 10.54 15.25 4.84
CA TYR A 104 9.55 14.71 3.93
C TYR A 104 8.53 13.88 4.69
N ALA A 105 7.25 14.16 4.45
CA ALA A 105 6.12 13.41 5.00
C ALA A 105 5.94 12.04 4.30
N THR A 106 7.05 11.33 4.06
CA THR A 106 7.02 10.00 3.44
C THR A 106 8.17 9.13 3.96
N PHE A 107 7.95 7.82 4.08
CA PHE A 107 9.00 6.84 4.25
C PHE A 107 8.76 5.59 3.40
N GLU A 108 9.81 4.86 3.10
CA GLU A 108 9.76 3.63 2.30
C GLU A 108 10.05 2.39 3.16
N PHE A 109 9.43 1.27 2.80
CA PHE A 109 9.64 -0.03 3.43
C PHE A 109 9.62 -1.16 2.40
N ASP A 110 10.36 -2.23 2.67
CA ASP A 110 10.36 -3.44 1.84
C ASP A 110 9.23 -4.39 2.31
N ALA A 111 8.26 -4.65 1.44
CA ALA A 111 7.15 -5.56 1.65
C ALA A 111 7.29 -6.87 0.85
N THR A 112 8.46 -7.15 0.29
CA THR A 112 8.68 -8.32 -0.59
C THR A 112 8.36 -9.64 0.09
N ASN A 113 8.67 -9.77 1.37
CA ASN A 113 8.43 -10.97 2.17
C ASN A 113 7.05 -10.99 2.85
N ALA A 114 6.33 -9.87 2.84
CA ALA A 114 4.99 -9.76 3.44
C ALA A 114 3.87 -10.35 2.56
N VAL A 115 4.21 -11.04 1.49
CA VAL A 115 3.26 -11.64 0.55
C VAL A 115 3.30 -13.15 0.63
N ASP A 116 2.15 -13.76 0.86
CA ASP A 116 1.97 -15.20 0.85
C ASP A 116 1.99 -15.82 -0.59
N ALA A 117 1.84 -17.13 -0.66
CA ALA A 117 1.82 -17.88 -1.92
C ALA A 117 0.60 -17.54 -2.80
N GLN A 118 -0.47 -17.02 -2.21
CA GLN A 118 -1.69 -16.60 -2.87
C GLN A 118 -1.61 -15.15 -3.39
N GLY A 119 -0.54 -14.44 -3.04
CA GLY A 119 -0.34 -13.05 -3.42
C GLY A 119 -1.05 -12.06 -2.49
N GLN A 120 -1.40 -12.48 -1.27
CA GLN A 120 -2.00 -11.63 -0.26
C GLN A 120 -0.93 -11.12 0.70
N GLY A 121 -1.05 -9.86 1.10
CA GLY A 121 -0.18 -9.25 2.09
C GLY A 121 -0.91 -8.26 2.96
N GLU A 122 -0.40 -8.03 4.16
CA GLU A 122 -0.94 -7.05 5.09
C GLU A 122 0.15 -6.47 5.99
N GLY A 123 -0.12 -5.28 6.52
CA GLY A 123 0.75 -4.60 7.44
C GLY A 123 0.05 -3.40 8.09
N TYR A 124 0.78 -2.72 8.95
CA TYR A 124 0.34 -1.46 9.53
C TYR A 124 1.52 -0.52 9.80
N VAL A 125 1.18 0.76 9.91
CA VAL A 125 2.10 1.83 10.30
C VAL A 125 1.49 2.55 11.48
N VAL A 126 2.31 2.88 12.47
CA VAL A 126 1.91 3.64 13.66
C VAL A 126 2.40 5.07 13.54
N LEU A 127 1.47 6.02 13.69
CA LEU A 127 1.77 7.45 13.76
C LEU A 127 1.29 8.02 15.08
N VAL A 128 2.02 9.01 15.56
CA VAL A 128 1.65 9.77 16.75
C VAL A 128 1.48 11.25 16.42
N LEU A 129 0.61 11.93 17.17
CA LEU A 129 0.42 13.37 17.15
C LEU A 129 0.64 13.91 18.56
N GLU A 130 1.63 14.79 18.75
CA GLU A 130 2.03 15.27 20.07
C GLU A 130 0.96 16.15 20.73
N ASN A 131 0.26 16.99 19.95
CA ASN A 131 -0.69 17.95 20.45
C ASN A 131 -2.04 17.83 19.73
N PRO A 132 -2.84 16.78 19.98
CA PRO A 132 -4.12 16.60 19.32
C PRO A 132 -5.12 17.67 19.78
N THR A 133 -5.77 18.33 18.82
CA THR A 133 -6.88 19.27 19.04
C THR A 133 -8.17 18.69 18.50
N ASN A 134 -9.32 19.25 18.91
CA ASN A 134 -10.63 18.81 18.43
C ASN A 134 -10.84 19.02 16.91
N ASP A 135 -10.04 19.91 16.30
CA ASP A 135 -10.09 20.21 14.87
C ASP A 135 -9.00 19.48 14.07
N THR A 136 -8.40 18.45 14.65
CA THR A 136 -7.34 17.71 14.02
C THR A 136 -7.88 16.89 12.84
N SER A 137 -7.36 17.14 11.66
CA SER A 137 -7.60 16.32 10.47
C SER A 137 -6.45 15.37 10.23
N PHE A 138 -6.73 14.25 9.59
CA PHE A 138 -5.74 13.27 9.23
C PHE A 138 -5.96 12.77 7.79
N ARG A 139 -4.87 12.59 7.11
CA ARG A 139 -4.81 11.89 5.83
C ARG A 139 -3.54 11.06 5.78
N ALA A 140 -3.65 9.84 5.30
CA ALA A 140 -2.50 9.04 4.94
C ALA A 140 -2.76 8.29 3.65
N GLY A 141 -1.72 8.11 2.86
CA GLY A 141 -1.71 7.32 1.65
C GLY A 141 -0.66 6.22 1.72
N ILE A 142 -0.92 5.11 1.04
CA ILE A 142 0.04 4.04 0.83
C ILE A 142 0.15 3.78 -0.65
N VAL A 143 1.37 3.69 -1.11
CA VAL A 143 1.71 3.28 -2.47
C VAL A 143 2.57 2.04 -2.40
N LEU A 144 2.23 1.00 -3.17
CA LEU A 144 3.04 -0.20 -3.32
C LEU A 144 3.50 -0.31 -4.77
N ALA A 145 4.80 -0.34 -4.97
CA ALA A 145 5.44 -0.59 -6.26
C ALA A 145 5.84 -2.08 -6.34
N VAL A 146 5.12 -2.86 -7.12
CA VAL A 146 5.36 -4.29 -7.33
C VAL A 146 6.15 -4.48 -8.61
N THR A 147 7.41 -4.85 -8.50
CA THR A 147 8.26 -5.17 -9.64
C THR A 147 8.17 -6.66 -9.96
N ALA A 148 7.66 -6.97 -11.16
CA ALA A 148 7.55 -8.33 -11.67
C ALA A 148 8.15 -8.41 -13.09
N ASN A 149 9.15 -9.25 -13.29
CA ASN A 149 9.95 -9.33 -14.51
C ASN A 149 10.63 -7.97 -14.84
N MET A 150 10.16 -7.28 -15.91
CA MET A 150 10.66 -5.98 -16.36
C MET A 150 9.62 -4.85 -16.19
N VAL A 151 8.52 -5.12 -15.48
CA VAL A 151 7.40 -4.19 -15.33
C VAL A 151 7.18 -3.91 -13.86
N THR A 152 6.99 -2.64 -13.51
CA THR A 152 6.58 -2.22 -12.18
C THR A 152 5.10 -1.82 -12.22
N TYR A 153 4.31 -2.43 -11.36
CA TYR A 153 2.91 -2.13 -11.12
C TYR A 153 2.80 -1.26 -9.88
N GLN A 154 2.03 -0.21 -9.96
CA GLN A 154 1.79 0.68 -8.83
C GLN A 154 0.35 0.52 -8.35
N LEU A 155 0.21 0.27 -7.04
CA LEU A 155 -1.04 0.26 -6.32
C LEU A 155 -1.04 1.46 -5.38
N SER A 156 -2.15 2.16 -5.26
CA SER A 156 -2.27 3.28 -4.31
C SER A 156 -3.67 3.31 -3.72
N ASP A 157 -3.74 3.61 -2.43
CA ASP A 157 -4.98 3.89 -1.73
C ASP A 157 -4.70 4.84 -0.57
N SER A 158 -5.73 5.52 -0.08
CA SER A 158 -5.61 6.50 0.99
C SER A 158 -6.81 6.51 1.90
N THR A 159 -6.60 6.92 3.14
CA THR A 159 -7.63 7.13 4.14
C THR A 159 -7.54 8.54 4.70
N SER A 160 -8.67 9.09 5.12
CA SER A 160 -8.73 10.42 5.74
C SER A 160 -9.94 10.50 6.67
N TRP A 161 -9.82 11.33 7.71
CA TRP A 161 -10.96 11.74 8.52
C TRP A 161 -10.78 13.18 9.00
N ASN A 162 -11.89 13.80 9.31
CA ASN A 162 -11.96 15.13 9.89
C ASN A 162 -12.77 15.05 11.20
N ASN A 163 -12.30 15.66 12.26
CA ASN A 163 -13.05 15.99 13.49
C ASN A 163 -13.51 14.84 14.39
N GLU A 164 -12.85 13.68 14.43
CA GLU A 164 -13.26 12.64 15.37
C GLU A 164 -12.10 12.07 16.21
N PHE A 165 -11.42 12.92 16.97
CA PHE A 165 -10.72 12.46 18.16
C PHE A 165 -11.69 12.40 19.35
N VAL A 166 -12.72 11.58 19.25
CA VAL A 166 -13.52 11.21 20.42
C VAL A 166 -12.70 10.17 21.18
N VAL A 167 -11.90 10.65 22.13
CA VAL A 167 -11.33 9.78 23.15
C VAL A 167 -12.50 9.35 24.02
N ASN A 168 -13.02 8.17 23.82
CA ASN A 168 -13.94 7.56 24.76
C ASN A 168 -13.14 7.24 26.03
N HIS A 169 -13.39 8.01 27.07
CA HIS A 169 -12.92 7.77 28.43
C HIS A 169 -13.64 6.57 29.05
#